data_c7873cc2281d0d10fd70f6e1e9e8b011
#
_entry.id   c7873cc2281d0d10fd70f6e1e9e8b011
#
_cell.length_a   1.000
_cell.length_b   1.000
_cell.length_c   1.000
_cell.angle_alpha   90.00
_cell.angle_beta   90.00
_cell.angle_gamma   90.00
#
_symmetry.space_group_name_H-M   'P 1'
#
loop_
_entity.id
_entity.type
_entity.pdbx_description
1 polymer ?
#
loop_
_entity_poly.entity_id
_entity_poly.type
_entity_poly.pdbx_seq_one_letter_code
_entity_poly.pdbx_strand_id
1 'polypeptide(L)'
;MAFKLHEWNETDFTGGCLAYLNKAYEVAVFEGLQETHTVSFKYPMKDEKSELIKENRIVSVEGQAYRITFVKRDYSGSRIMTVKANRIFYDDALHHHLPTIGNDTDVTKSTIGVDPYDVIKLAIADTKFELIPDSELKEMGMTRIGADGVKIDFYPTDKINTYDVIQNVIEAYGRGEIYYDNYRFAVVERIGKDNGVRMSIKKNMTSLSVERNTQELTTRLYMYGKDDLTISSVNGGKPYIDSKEGIEKYGIREAYRDYSDYDDPEKLKAFGEWDLKGEGNDFRLDRPQLTITGDVVDLSKLAEYGDFYKIALGDTVHVFEDNIEHKQRIVSMTYYPYSAKQPSVTIGQPTLANAYYRAWYMGKLIKTIQKNSGRANKLKTSYFHGTVNSTQNPVESDNKKLLLDGDLLYIEDNKGRRRINLGNMDGKFVFELFNQLEKKTIKMDEDGNVTITGIFATGTDTEARTVIDKNGIQSYDADGKRYGLWCNEPTNKDQRYADFKLYYGGKEVFQVYNGISETSIRLQGSNILYGGNGATHGVGKWVFEQGASGTFQTADGKTVTVSGGLITSIS
;
A
#
# COMPACT_ATOMS: atom_id res chain seq x y z
N MET A 1 -16.67 -28.18 3.22
CA MET A 1 -17.17 -27.71 1.90
C MET A 1 -16.09 -27.89 0.85
N ALA A 2 -16.44 -28.05 -0.42
CA ALA A 2 -15.46 -28.39 -1.46
C ALA A 2 -15.03 -27.13 -2.20
N PHE A 3 -13.74 -27.03 -2.54
CA PHE A 3 -13.20 -26.00 -3.41
C PHE A 3 -13.45 -26.41 -4.87
N LYS A 4 -14.34 -25.71 -5.57
CA LYS A 4 -14.84 -26.10 -6.89
C LYS A 4 -14.32 -25.13 -7.97
N LEU A 5 -14.09 -25.66 -9.16
CA LEU A 5 -13.80 -24.89 -10.39
C LEU A 5 -14.99 -25.00 -11.33
N HIS A 6 -15.41 -23.89 -11.91
CA HIS A 6 -16.55 -23.79 -12.82
C HIS A 6 -16.13 -23.15 -14.16
N GLU A 7 -16.97 -23.28 -15.17
CA GLU A 7 -16.81 -22.55 -16.40
C GLU A 7 -17.05 -21.05 -16.21
N TRP A 8 -16.57 -20.27 -17.15
CA TRP A 8 -16.61 -18.79 -17.08
C TRP A 8 -18.04 -18.19 -17.07
N ASN A 9 -19.01 -18.92 -17.62
CA ASN A 9 -20.41 -18.49 -17.76
C ASN A 9 -21.36 -19.14 -16.74
N GLU A 10 -20.84 -19.88 -15.78
CA GLU A 10 -21.66 -20.50 -14.72
C GLU A 10 -22.32 -19.44 -13.84
N THR A 11 -23.56 -19.72 -13.45
CA THR A 11 -24.34 -18.87 -12.56
C THR A 11 -24.85 -19.61 -11.31
N ASP A 12 -24.90 -20.95 -11.34
CA ASP A 12 -25.26 -21.78 -10.20
C ASP A 12 -24.02 -22.47 -9.59
N PHE A 13 -23.60 -22.00 -8.45
CA PHE A 13 -22.42 -22.53 -7.74
C PHE A 13 -22.77 -23.60 -6.69
N THR A 14 -24.05 -23.93 -6.56
CA THR A 14 -24.55 -24.96 -5.63
C THR A 14 -24.46 -26.35 -6.23
N GLY A 15 -24.66 -26.46 -7.52
CA GLY A 15 -24.73 -27.69 -8.28
C GLY A 15 -23.39 -28.29 -8.68
N GLY A 16 -23.32 -28.78 -9.92
CA GLY A 16 -22.15 -29.39 -10.54
C GLY A 16 -20.96 -28.43 -10.68
N CYS A 17 -19.79 -28.97 -10.97
CA CYS A 17 -18.59 -28.17 -11.23
C CYS A 17 -17.72 -28.85 -12.27
N LEU A 18 -16.81 -28.09 -12.89
CA LEU A 18 -15.84 -28.62 -13.84
C LEU A 18 -14.83 -29.54 -13.15
N ALA A 19 -14.38 -29.15 -11.96
CA ALA A 19 -13.47 -29.95 -11.13
C ALA A 19 -13.50 -29.54 -9.65
N TYR A 20 -13.20 -30.51 -8.78
CA TYR A 20 -12.86 -30.25 -7.39
C TYR A 20 -11.35 -30.05 -7.25
N LEU A 21 -10.92 -28.91 -6.73
CA LEU A 21 -9.52 -28.54 -6.56
C LEU A 21 -8.94 -29.03 -5.22
N ASN A 22 -9.04 -30.34 -4.98
CA ASN A 22 -8.67 -30.95 -3.68
C ASN A 22 -7.18 -30.84 -3.33
N LYS A 23 -6.31 -30.51 -4.32
CA LYS A 23 -4.87 -30.30 -4.11
C LYS A 23 -4.49 -28.83 -3.99
N ALA A 24 -5.47 -27.93 -3.98
CA ALA A 24 -5.22 -26.54 -3.68
C ALA A 24 -4.74 -26.38 -2.24
N TYR A 25 -3.74 -25.55 -2.03
CA TYR A 25 -3.20 -25.24 -0.72
C TYR A 25 -2.91 -23.75 -0.59
N GLU A 26 -2.66 -23.28 0.63
CA GLU A 26 -2.56 -21.86 0.95
C GLU A 26 -3.77 -21.06 0.41
N VAL A 27 -4.96 -21.67 0.51
CA VAL A 27 -6.20 -21.00 0.12
C VAL A 27 -6.51 -19.93 1.15
N ALA A 28 -6.46 -18.68 0.73
CA ALA A 28 -6.75 -17.51 1.54
C ALA A 28 -7.87 -16.70 0.90
N VAL A 29 -8.90 -16.39 1.67
CA VAL A 29 -10.00 -15.51 1.29
C VAL A 29 -9.83 -14.19 2.04
N PHE A 30 -9.82 -13.11 1.30
CA PHE A 30 -9.79 -11.75 1.83
C PHE A 30 -11.12 -11.06 1.58
N GLU A 31 -11.66 -10.43 2.62
CA GLU A 31 -12.88 -9.61 2.57
C GLU A 31 -12.64 -8.27 3.26
N GLY A 32 -13.14 -7.19 2.66
CA GLY A 32 -13.04 -5.84 3.22
C GLY A 32 -14.25 -4.99 2.89
N LEU A 33 -14.68 -4.13 3.82
CA LEU A 33 -15.91 -3.32 3.66
C LEU A 33 -15.89 -2.40 2.45
N GLN A 34 -14.72 -1.90 2.09
CA GLN A 34 -14.53 -0.97 0.98
C GLN A 34 -13.47 -1.48 0.00
N GLU A 35 -13.24 -2.79 0.00
CA GLU A 35 -12.21 -3.42 -0.80
C GLU A 35 -12.79 -4.57 -1.62
N THR A 36 -12.10 -4.91 -2.70
CA THR A 36 -12.48 -6.07 -3.51
C THR A 36 -12.22 -7.35 -2.73
N HIS A 37 -13.25 -8.16 -2.56
CA HIS A 37 -13.09 -9.49 -1.98
C HIS A 37 -12.34 -10.39 -2.95
N THR A 38 -11.33 -11.09 -2.45
CA THR A 38 -10.45 -11.90 -3.29
C THR A 38 -10.21 -13.28 -2.70
N VAL A 39 -9.90 -14.25 -3.54
CA VAL A 39 -9.33 -15.53 -3.13
C VAL A 39 -7.98 -15.74 -3.82
N SER A 40 -7.02 -16.21 -3.07
CA SER A 40 -5.73 -16.64 -3.59
C SER A 40 -5.41 -18.06 -3.16
N PHE A 41 -4.75 -18.82 -4.02
CA PHE A 41 -4.33 -20.18 -3.71
C PHE A 41 -3.15 -20.63 -4.55
N LYS A 42 -2.50 -21.70 -4.12
CA LYS A 42 -1.48 -22.41 -4.88
C LYS A 42 -2.01 -23.78 -5.33
N TYR A 43 -1.54 -24.23 -6.49
CA TYR A 43 -1.90 -25.53 -7.05
C TYR A 43 -0.69 -26.23 -7.68
N PRO A 44 -0.49 -27.55 -7.46
CA PRO A 44 0.63 -28.28 -8.05
C PRO A 44 0.40 -28.51 -9.55
N MET A 45 1.32 -28.08 -10.39
CA MET A 45 1.22 -28.22 -11.87
C MET A 45 1.33 -29.68 -12.36
N LYS A 46 1.78 -30.59 -11.50
CA LYS A 46 1.84 -32.03 -11.82
C LYS A 46 0.46 -32.71 -11.79
N ASP A 47 -0.54 -32.05 -11.24
CA ASP A 47 -1.92 -32.56 -11.21
C ASP A 47 -2.60 -32.24 -12.54
N GLU A 48 -3.31 -33.22 -13.11
CA GLU A 48 -4.02 -33.08 -14.40
C GLU A 48 -5.04 -31.93 -14.40
N LYS A 49 -5.64 -31.63 -13.26
CA LYS A 49 -6.60 -30.53 -13.11
C LYS A 49 -5.96 -29.16 -13.21
N SER A 50 -4.63 -29.07 -13.13
CA SER A 50 -3.90 -27.81 -13.33
C SER A 50 -4.17 -27.18 -14.70
N GLU A 51 -4.38 -28.01 -15.74
CA GLU A 51 -4.70 -27.54 -17.07
C GLU A 51 -6.11 -26.94 -17.19
N LEU A 52 -6.98 -27.26 -16.25
CA LEU A 52 -8.32 -26.69 -16.15
C LEU A 52 -8.33 -25.32 -15.47
N ILE A 53 -7.27 -24.96 -14.71
CA ILE A 53 -7.18 -23.67 -14.03
C ILE A 53 -6.68 -22.63 -15.02
N LYS A 54 -7.60 -21.78 -15.50
CA LYS A 54 -7.34 -20.73 -16.52
C LYS A 54 -7.97 -19.41 -16.08
N GLU A 55 -7.45 -18.34 -16.63
CA GLU A 55 -8.02 -17.01 -16.47
C GLU A 55 -9.48 -17.00 -16.94
N ASN A 56 -10.27 -16.13 -16.37
CA ASN A 56 -11.71 -15.95 -16.60
C ASN A 56 -12.62 -17.13 -16.13
N ARG A 57 -12.07 -18.30 -15.76
CA ARG A 57 -12.86 -19.34 -15.09
C ARG A 57 -13.21 -18.90 -13.65
N ILE A 58 -14.18 -19.59 -13.07
CA ILE A 58 -14.71 -19.24 -11.75
C ILE A 58 -14.30 -20.33 -10.75
N VAL A 59 -13.84 -19.91 -9.58
CA VAL A 59 -13.68 -20.80 -8.42
C VAL A 59 -14.72 -20.44 -7.37
N SER A 60 -15.28 -21.46 -6.69
CA SER A 60 -16.17 -21.24 -5.57
C SER A 60 -15.62 -21.78 -4.26
N VAL A 61 -15.65 -20.93 -3.24
CA VAL A 61 -15.17 -21.18 -1.88
C VAL A 61 -16.33 -20.89 -0.93
N GLU A 62 -16.73 -21.88 -0.12
CA GLU A 62 -17.84 -21.74 0.84
C GLU A 62 -19.15 -21.21 0.22
N GLY A 63 -19.42 -21.58 -1.04
CA GLY A 63 -20.61 -21.14 -1.77
C GLY A 63 -20.49 -19.78 -2.45
N GLN A 64 -19.36 -19.09 -2.28
CA GLN A 64 -19.11 -17.79 -2.90
C GLN A 64 -18.17 -17.91 -4.11
N ALA A 65 -18.52 -17.24 -5.18
CA ALA A 65 -17.86 -17.33 -6.48
C ALA A 65 -16.87 -16.20 -6.71
N TYR A 66 -15.72 -16.58 -7.30
CA TYR A 66 -14.63 -15.67 -7.63
C TYR A 66 -14.14 -15.96 -9.04
N ARG A 67 -13.99 -14.93 -9.87
CA ARG A 67 -13.44 -15.02 -11.22
C ARG A 67 -11.92 -14.96 -11.18
N ILE A 68 -11.27 -15.94 -11.81
CA ILE A 68 -9.82 -16.00 -11.89
C ILE A 68 -9.32 -14.88 -12.79
N THR A 69 -8.56 -13.96 -12.21
CA THR A 69 -7.97 -12.80 -12.89
C THR A 69 -6.46 -12.93 -13.08
N PHE A 70 -5.82 -13.84 -12.33
CA PHE A 70 -4.38 -14.00 -12.40
C PHE A 70 -3.98 -15.46 -12.21
N VAL A 71 -3.14 -15.96 -13.13
CA VAL A 71 -2.54 -17.31 -13.08
C VAL A 71 -1.05 -17.18 -13.38
N LYS A 72 -0.20 -17.44 -12.40
CA LYS A 72 1.25 -17.54 -12.56
C LYS A 72 1.67 -19.00 -12.49
N ARG A 73 2.33 -19.50 -13.54
CA ARG A 73 2.93 -20.83 -13.57
C ARG A 73 4.44 -20.73 -13.36
N ASP A 74 4.92 -21.32 -12.28
CA ASP A 74 6.35 -21.42 -12.00
C ASP A 74 6.85 -22.80 -12.39
N TYR A 75 7.67 -22.86 -13.42
CA TYR A 75 8.25 -24.09 -13.95
C TYR A 75 9.54 -24.51 -13.23
N SER A 76 10.05 -23.68 -12.34
CA SER A 76 11.24 -23.99 -11.53
C SER A 76 10.87 -24.87 -10.32
N GLY A 77 11.79 -25.68 -9.86
CA GLY A 77 11.65 -26.47 -8.63
C GLY A 77 10.36 -27.30 -8.54
N SER A 78 9.48 -26.92 -7.63
CA SER A 78 8.26 -27.67 -7.29
C SER A 78 7.16 -27.63 -8.34
N ARG A 79 7.30 -26.82 -9.40
CA ARG A 79 6.27 -26.58 -10.43
C ARG A 79 4.90 -26.25 -9.82
N ILE A 80 4.79 -25.04 -9.33
CA ILE A 80 3.62 -24.53 -8.60
C ILE A 80 2.92 -23.46 -9.42
N MET A 81 1.61 -23.51 -9.41
CA MET A 81 0.74 -22.47 -9.92
C MET A 81 0.28 -21.57 -8.77
N THR A 82 0.36 -20.25 -8.94
CA THR A 82 -0.23 -19.26 -8.05
C THR A 82 -1.40 -18.60 -8.75
N VAL A 83 -2.55 -18.63 -8.11
CA VAL A 83 -3.82 -18.15 -8.69
C VAL A 83 -4.41 -17.08 -7.78
N LYS A 84 -4.96 -16.01 -8.39
CA LYS A 84 -5.79 -15.02 -7.69
C LYS A 84 -7.10 -14.85 -8.46
N ALA A 85 -8.16 -14.65 -7.71
CA ALA A 85 -9.49 -14.44 -8.25
C ALA A 85 -10.22 -13.36 -7.44
N ASN A 86 -11.01 -12.55 -8.14
CA ASN A 86 -11.83 -11.49 -7.55
C ASN A 86 -13.27 -11.98 -7.39
N ARG A 87 -13.98 -11.45 -6.39
CA ARG A 87 -15.42 -11.68 -6.25
C ARG A 87 -16.12 -11.44 -7.59
N ILE A 88 -16.98 -12.37 -7.99
CA ILE A 88 -17.60 -12.36 -9.32
C ILE A 88 -18.40 -11.09 -9.56
N PHE A 89 -19.12 -10.61 -8.57
CA PHE A 89 -19.85 -9.35 -8.67
C PHE A 89 -18.96 -8.19 -9.06
N TYR A 90 -17.84 -8.02 -8.35
CA TYR A 90 -16.89 -6.93 -8.58
C TYR A 90 -16.31 -6.99 -10.01
N ASP A 91 -15.81 -8.15 -10.40
CA ASP A 91 -15.17 -8.33 -11.69
C ASP A 91 -16.14 -8.11 -12.85
N ASP A 92 -17.33 -8.74 -12.80
CA ASP A 92 -18.33 -8.63 -13.87
C ASP A 92 -18.95 -7.22 -13.91
N ALA A 93 -19.13 -6.54 -12.78
CA ALA A 93 -19.66 -5.17 -12.75
C ALA A 93 -18.67 -4.13 -13.30
N LEU A 94 -17.36 -4.32 -13.09
CA LEU A 94 -16.31 -3.48 -13.71
C LEU A 94 -16.27 -3.63 -15.23
N HIS A 95 -16.56 -4.82 -15.74
CA HIS A 95 -16.51 -5.13 -17.17
C HIS A 95 -17.85 -4.94 -17.89
N HIS A 96 -18.91 -4.55 -17.18
CA HIS A 96 -20.19 -4.17 -17.80
C HIS A 96 -20.23 -2.66 -18.06
N HIS A 97 -20.13 -2.28 -19.35
CA HIS A 97 -20.07 -0.88 -19.78
C HIS A 97 -21.46 -0.33 -20.08
N LEU A 98 -21.72 0.86 -19.53
CA LEU A 98 -22.94 1.65 -19.78
C LEU A 98 -22.55 2.87 -20.62
N PRO A 99 -23.09 3.02 -21.86
CA PRO A 99 -22.77 4.18 -22.71
C PRO A 99 -23.22 5.49 -22.05
N THR A 100 -24.44 5.52 -21.53
CA THR A 100 -24.99 6.65 -20.76
C THR A 100 -25.97 6.12 -19.74
N ILE A 101 -25.89 6.62 -18.52
CA ILE A 101 -26.90 6.34 -17.48
C ILE A 101 -27.37 7.66 -16.85
N GLY A 102 -28.65 7.74 -16.51
CA GLY A 102 -29.29 8.92 -15.96
C GLY A 102 -29.91 9.81 -17.04
N ASN A 103 -30.90 10.57 -16.64
CA ASN A 103 -31.60 11.54 -17.49
C ASN A 103 -32.18 12.66 -16.61
N ASP A 104 -31.85 13.90 -16.94
CA ASP A 104 -32.34 15.11 -16.26
C ASP A 104 -33.42 15.85 -17.01
N THR A 105 -33.67 15.50 -18.29
CA THR A 105 -34.59 16.21 -19.20
C THR A 105 -35.90 15.49 -19.42
N ASP A 106 -35.95 14.17 -19.36
CA ASP A 106 -37.16 13.36 -19.48
C ASP A 106 -37.72 13.06 -18.09
N VAL A 107 -38.79 13.70 -17.69
CA VAL A 107 -39.42 13.57 -16.37
C VAL A 107 -39.83 12.12 -16.05
N THR A 108 -40.11 11.30 -17.08
CA THR A 108 -40.48 9.88 -16.89
C THR A 108 -39.26 8.96 -16.64
N LYS A 109 -38.06 9.42 -16.98
CA LYS A 109 -36.78 8.71 -16.85
C LYS A 109 -35.77 9.50 -16.02
N SER A 110 -36.23 10.60 -15.39
CA SER A 110 -35.35 11.42 -14.56
C SER A 110 -34.71 10.59 -13.44
N THR A 111 -33.44 10.85 -13.22
CA THR A 111 -32.66 10.30 -12.10
C THR A 111 -32.38 11.35 -11.03
N ILE A 112 -33.16 12.46 -11.04
CA ILE A 112 -33.13 13.53 -10.05
C ILE A 112 -34.29 13.34 -9.06
N GLY A 113 -33.98 13.37 -7.77
CA GLY A 113 -34.99 13.19 -6.71
C GLY A 113 -35.56 11.77 -6.65
N VAL A 114 -34.77 10.75 -6.97
CA VAL A 114 -35.21 9.35 -7.07
C VAL A 114 -34.71 8.50 -5.91
N ASP A 115 -35.34 7.33 -5.72
CA ASP A 115 -34.81 6.30 -4.83
C ASP A 115 -33.45 5.80 -5.35
N PRO A 116 -32.43 5.65 -4.50
CA PRO A 116 -31.11 5.12 -4.91
C PRO A 116 -31.20 3.81 -5.69
N TYR A 117 -32.10 2.92 -5.31
CA TYR A 117 -32.29 1.62 -5.96
C TYR A 117 -32.85 1.72 -7.38
N ASP A 118 -33.54 2.81 -7.73
CA ASP A 118 -34.04 3.00 -9.10
C ASP A 118 -32.88 3.24 -10.07
N VAL A 119 -31.83 3.97 -9.65
CA VAL A 119 -30.59 4.13 -10.43
C VAL A 119 -29.83 2.82 -10.53
N ILE A 120 -29.73 2.08 -9.42
CA ILE A 120 -29.05 0.77 -9.41
C ILE A 120 -29.75 -0.22 -10.35
N LYS A 121 -31.09 -0.27 -10.36
CA LYS A 121 -31.85 -1.11 -11.28
C LYS A 121 -31.59 -0.78 -12.75
N LEU A 122 -31.43 0.50 -13.07
CA LEU A 122 -31.07 0.91 -14.44
C LEU A 122 -29.67 0.42 -14.79
N ALA A 123 -28.72 0.46 -13.84
CA ALA A 123 -27.33 0.04 -14.07
C ALA A 123 -27.17 -1.47 -14.27
N ILE A 124 -28.10 -2.29 -13.76
CA ILE A 124 -28.02 -3.76 -13.84
C ILE A 124 -29.02 -4.37 -14.81
N ALA A 125 -29.85 -3.57 -15.52
CA ALA A 125 -30.97 -4.05 -16.33
C ALA A 125 -30.57 -5.13 -17.35
N ASP A 126 -29.42 -5.01 -17.98
CA ASP A 126 -28.91 -5.94 -19.00
C ASP A 126 -27.82 -6.87 -18.47
N THR A 127 -27.82 -7.13 -17.16
CA THR A 127 -26.80 -7.96 -16.49
C THR A 127 -27.43 -9.22 -15.88
N LYS A 128 -26.58 -10.08 -15.31
CA LYS A 128 -27.00 -11.23 -14.50
C LYS A 128 -27.24 -10.86 -13.02
N PHE A 129 -27.04 -9.60 -12.66
CA PHE A 129 -27.16 -9.17 -11.27
C PHE A 129 -28.60 -9.05 -10.83
N GLU A 130 -28.85 -9.46 -9.58
CA GLU A 130 -30.16 -9.39 -8.94
C GLU A 130 -30.04 -8.67 -7.59
N LEU A 131 -30.97 -7.76 -7.34
CA LEU A 131 -31.07 -7.13 -6.02
C LEU A 131 -31.72 -8.06 -5.01
N ILE A 132 -31.14 -8.18 -3.84
CA ILE A 132 -31.72 -8.90 -2.71
C ILE A 132 -32.96 -8.13 -2.24
N PRO A 133 -34.13 -8.80 -2.10
CA PRO A 133 -35.37 -8.15 -1.68
C PRO A 133 -35.29 -7.57 -0.26
N ASP A 134 -36.01 -6.47 -0.02
CA ASP A 134 -36.07 -5.81 1.30
C ASP A 134 -36.54 -6.75 2.43
N SER A 135 -37.44 -7.70 2.14
CA SER A 135 -37.91 -8.71 3.10
C SER A 135 -36.76 -9.59 3.59
N GLU A 136 -35.92 -10.05 2.66
CA GLU A 136 -34.76 -10.91 2.97
C GLU A 136 -33.68 -10.11 3.70
N LEU A 137 -33.39 -8.88 3.28
CA LEU A 137 -32.47 -7.99 3.99
C LEU A 137 -32.89 -7.77 5.44
N LYS A 138 -34.20 -7.59 5.69
CA LYS A 138 -34.74 -7.41 7.02
C LYS A 138 -34.55 -8.64 7.90
N GLU A 139 -34.72 -9.85 7.35
CA GLU A 139 -34.43 -11.12 8.04
C GLU A 139 -32.95 -11.25 8.41
N MET A 140 -32.07 -10.72 7.56
CA MET A 140 -30.63 -10.67 7.80
C MET A 140 -30.23 -9.54 8.77
N GLY A 141 -31.18 -8.66 9.17
CA GLY A 141 -30.93 -7.52 10.06
C GLY A 141 -30.28 -6.34 9.34
N MET A 142 -30.45 -6.25 8.02
CA MET A 142 -29.90 -5.17 7.18
C MET A 142 -31.03 -4.29 6.63
N THR A 143 -30.70 -3.03 6.36
CA THR A 143 -31.59 -2.04 5.75
C THR A 143 -30.93 -1.50 4.48
N ARG A 144 -31.63 -1.51 3.35
CA ARG A 144 -31.13 -0.93 2.12
C ARG A 144 -31.02 0.59 2.22
N ILE A 145 -30.13 1.21 1.47
CA ILE A 145 -30.10 2.67 1.32
C ILE A 145 -31.41 3.15 0.67
N GLY A 146 -31.89 4.33 1.07
CA GLY A 146 -33.15 4.90 0.59
C GLY A 146 -34.43 4.31 1.23
N ALA A 147 -34.33 3.32 2.14
CA ALA A 147 -35.49 2.79 2.86
C ALA A 147 -36.11 3.82 3.83
N ASP A 148 -35.34 4.80 4.24
CA ASP A 148 -35.76 5.96 5.04
C ASP A 148 -36.51 7.04 4.22
N GLY A 149 -36.66 6.85 2.91
CA GLY A 149 -37.30 7.78 1.99
C GLY A 149 -36.40 8.91 1.49
N VAL A 150 -35.12 8.90 1.88
CA VAL A 150 -34.14 9.86 1.37
C VAL A 150 -33.89 9.57 -0.11
N LYS A 151 -33.99 10.62 -0.91
CA LYS A 151 -33.82 10.59 -2.37
C LYS A 151 -32.49 11.19 -2.76
N ILE A 152 -31.98 10.78 -3.90
CA ILE A 152 -30.71 11.27 -4.46
C ILE A 152 -30.93 11.97 -5.81
N ASP A 153 -29.99 12.85 -6.12
CA ASP A 153 -29.82 13.43 -7.45
C ASP A 153 -28.64 12.73 -8.13
N PHE A 154 -28.98 11.87 -9.11
CA PHE A 154 -27.97 11.19 -9.91
C PHE A 154 -27.94 11.83 -11.30
N TYR A 155 -26.89 12.63 -11.55
CA TYR A 155 -26.76 13.34 -12.82
C TYR A 155 -26.31 12.40 -13.94
N PRO A 156 -26.74 12.66 -15.19
CA PRO A 156 -26.32 11.85 -16.33
C PRO A 156 -24.83 11.68 -16.43
N THR A 157 -24.39 10.45 -16.62
CA THR A 157 -22.97 10.08 -16.71
C THR A 157 -22.74 9.18 -17.92
N ASP A 158 -21.76 9.55 -18.75
CA ASP A 158 -21.39 8.80 -19.96
C ASP A 158 -20.18 7.91 -19.70
N LYS A 159 -20.12 6.78 -20.43
CA LYS A 159 -18.96 5.88 -20.47
C LYS A 159 -18.52 5.40 -19.08
N ILE A 160 -19.45 4.87 -18.34
CA ILE A 160 -19.27 4.39 -16.98
C ILE A 160 -19.54 2.87 -16.91
N ASN A 161 -18.98 2.16 -15.96
CA ASN A 161 -19.32 0.77 -15.68
C ASN A 161 -20.33 0.65 -14.53
N THR A 162 -20.95 -0.52 -14.41
CA THR A 162 -21.98 -0.77 -13.38
C THR A 162 -21.43 -0.58 -11.96
N TYR A 163 -20.20 -1.01 -11.68
CA TYR A 163 -19.61 -0.85 -10.35
C TYR A 163 -19.48 0.63 -9.97
N ASP A 164 -18.96 1.45 -10.89
CA ASP A 164 -18.79 2.88 -10.64
C ASP A 164 -20.15 3.61 -10.51
N VAL A 165 -21.19 3.16 -11.22
CA VAL A 165 -22.56 3.69 -10.99
C VAL A 165 -22.99 3.43 -9.57
N ILE A 166 -22.84 2.20 -9.08
CA ILE A 166 -23.22 1.83 -7.71
C ILE A 166 -22.42 2.66 -6.69
N GLN A 167 -21.12 2.87 -6.91
CA GLN A 167 -20.31 3.73 -6.06
C GLN A 167 -20.79 5.19 -6.08
N ASN A 168 -21.11 5.73 -7.25
CA ASN A 168 -21.66 7.08 -7.37
C ASN A 168 -23.02 7.23 -6.69
N VAL A 169 -23.85 6.18 -6.69
CA VAL A 169 -25.14 6.14 -5.95
C VAL A 169 -24.88 6.17 -4.44
N ILE A 170 -23.93 5.38 -3.94
CA ILE A 170 -23.53 5.39 -2.53
C ILE A 170 -23.02 6.77 -2.14
N GLU A 171 -22.23 7.39 -3.01
CA GLU A 171 -21.73 8.75 -2.80
C GLU A 171 -22.84 9.78 -2.74
N ALA A 172 -23.78 9.72 -3.70
CA ALA A 172 -24.91 10.65 -3.75
C ALA A 172 -25.84 10.51 -2.54
N TYR A 173 -25.99 9.29 -2.02
CA TYR A 173 -26.74 9.03 -0.79
C TYR A 173 -25.96 9.42 0.49
N GLY A 174 -24.63 9.52 0.39
CA GLY A 174 -23.72 9.94 1.49
C GLY A 174 -23.23 8.79 2.37
N ARG A 175 -23.77 7.58 2.25
CA ARG A 175 -23.35 6.39 2.98
C ARG A 175 -23.82 5.12 2.26
N GLY A 176 -23.24 3.97 2.58
CA GLY A 176 -23.67 2.67 2.07
C GLY A 176 -22.54 1.68 1.95
N GLU A 177 -22.88 0.43 2.08
CA GLU A 177 -21.97 -0.72 1.96
C GLU A 177 -22.59 -1.76 1.04
N ILE A 178 -21.78 -2.44 0.23
CA ILE A 178 -22.27 -3.44 -0.72
C ILE A 178 -22.18 -4.83 -0.06
N TYR A 179 -23.33 -5.46 0.15
CA TYR A 179 -23.44 -6.86 0.53
C TYR A 179 -23.50 -7.73 -0.72
N TYR A 180 -22.70 -8.79 -0.76
CA TYR A 180 -22.52 -9.68 -1.91
C TYR A 180 -23.00 -11.10 -1.60
N ASP A 181 -23.74 -11.69 -2.54
CA ASP A 181 -24.09 -13.11 -2.57
C ASP A 181 -24.07 -13.62 -4.02
N ASN A 182 -22.86 -13.89 -4.52
CA ASN A 182 -22.62 -14.25 -5.92
C ASN A 182 -23.12 -13.17 -6.91
N TYR A 183 -24.14 -13.45 -7.73
CA TYR A 183 -24.79 -12.47 -8.61
C TYR A 183 -25.88 -11.66 -7.91
N ARG A 184 -26.26 -12.06 -6.69
CA ARG A 184 -27.19 -11.30 -5.87
C ARG A 184 -26.42 -10.31 -5.00
N PHE A 185 -26.95 -9.12 -4.84
CA PHE A 185 -26.31 -8.11 -4.00
C PHE A 185 -27.33 -7.13 -3.44
N ALA A 186 -26.89 -6.36 -2.48
CA ALA A 186 -27.64 -5.22 -1.96
C ALA A 186 -26.68 -4.09 -1.60
N VAL A 187 -27.15 -2.86 -1.72
CA VAL A 187 -26.50 -1.70 -1.14
C VAL A 187 -27.24 -1.33 0.13
N VAL A 188 -26.61 -1.55 1.26
CA VAL A 188 -27.21 -1.41 2.58
C VAL A 188 -26.57 -0.27 3.36
N GLU A 189 -27.25 0.25 4.36
CA GLU A 189 -26.70 1.31 5.20
C GLU A 189 -25.48 0.81 5.98
N ARG A 190 -25.53 -0.46 6.42
CA ARG A 190 -24.48 -1.08 7.18
C ARG A 190 -24.54 -2.61 7.09
N ILE A 191 -23.38 -3.23 6.92
CA ILE A 191 -23.19 -4.68 7.05
C ILE A 191 -22.74 -4.99 8.48
N GLY A 192 -23.11 -6.19 8.95
CA GLY A 192 -22.72 -6.70 10.27
C GLY A 192 -23.55 -6.13 11.42
N LYS A 193 -23.39 -6.72 12.56
CA LYS A 193 -24.16 -6.45 13.78
C LYS A 193 -23.27 -6.52 15.01
N ASP A 194 -23.77 -6.02 16.14
CA ASP A 194 -23.13 -6.19 17.44
C ASP A 194 -23.69 -7.43 18.13
N ASN A 195 -22.94 -8.51 18.09
CA ASN A 195 -23.28 -9.76 18.78
C ASN A 195 -22.64 -9.84 20.18
N GLY A 196 -22.01 -8.77 20.67
CA GLY A 196 -21.31 -8.73 21.95
C GLY A 196 -20.02 -9.59 21.98
N VAL A 197 -19.44 -9.91 20.82
CA VAL A 197 -18.22 -10.71 20.76
C VAL A 197 -17.06 -9.96 21.38
N ARG A 198 -16.46 -10.57 22.42
CA ARG A 198 -15.31 -10.02 23.13
C ARG A 198 -14.02 -10.67 22.68
N MET A 199 -13.04 -9.85 22.32
CA MET A 199 -11.72 -10.27 21.83
C MET A 199 -10.61 -9.83 22.76
N SER A 200 -9.69 -10.72 23.10
CA SER A 200 -8.49 -10.39 23.87
C SER A 200 -7.42 -11.45 23.70
N ILE A 201 -6.15 -11.08 23.92
CA ILE A 201 -5.00 -12.00 23.90
C ILE A 201 -5.18 -13.15 24.88
N LYS A 202 -5.84 -12.91 26.01
CA LYS A 202 -6.05 -13.96 27.05
C LYS A 202 -7.16 -14.94 26.72
N LYS A 203 -7.96 -14.68 25.67
CA LYS A 203 -9.15 -15.48 25.38
C LYS A 203 -9.12 -16.11 23.98
N ASN A 204 -9.19 -15.27 22.95
CA ASN A 204 -9.43 -15.72 21.57
C ASN A 204 -8.61 -14.95 20.53
N MET A 205 -7.57 -14.24 20.93
CA MET A 205 -6.58 -13.65 20.02
C MET A 205 -5.20 -14.23 20.31
N THR A 206 -4.48 -14.57 19.24
CA THR A 206 -3.10 -15.06 19.32
C THR A 206 -2.10 -13.93 19.08
N SER A 207 -2.54 -12.86 18.42
CA SER A 207 -1.80 -11.60 18.24
C SER A 207 -2.74 -10.41 18.37
N LEU A 208 -2.23 -9.28 18.84
CA LEU A 208 -2.96 -8.01 18.94
C LEU A 208 -1.97 -6.86 18.76
N SER A 209 -2.22 -6.02 17.78
CA SER A 209 -1.53 -4.76 17.57
C SER A 209 -2.55 -3.63 17.55
N VAL A 210 -2.29 -2.56 18.29
CA VAL A 210 -3.18 -1.39 18.39
C VAL A 210 -2.42 -0.17 17.91
N GLU A 211 -2.87 0.41 16.81
CA GLU A 211 -2.31 1.63 16.23
C GLU A 211 -3.28 2.80 16.44
N ARG A 212 -2.76 3.94 16.90
CA ARG A 212 -3.49 5.20 17.02
C ARG A 212 -2.82 6.25 16.17
N ASN A 213 -3.53 6.75 15.17
CA ASN A 213 -3.04 7.76 14.25
C ASN A 213 -3.79 9.08 14.46
N THR A 214 -3.06 10.18 14.64
CA THR A 214 -3.59 11.52 14.86
C THR A 214 -3.35 12.47 13.69
N GLN A 215 -2.91 11.98 12.53
CA GLN A 215 -2.62 12.83 11.36
C GLN A 215 -3.86 13.60 10.89
N GLU A 216 -5.01 12.93 10.83
CA GLU A 216 -6.29 13.50 10.40
C GLU A 216 -7.14 14.02 11.58
N LEU A 217 -6.63 13.94 12.81
CA LEU A 217 -7.36 14.41 13.99
C LEU A 217 -7.67 15.89 13.88
N THR A 218 -8.97 16.21 13.85
CA THR A 218 -9.48 17.57 13.71
C THR A 218 -10.44 17.85 14.87
N THR A 219 -10.19 18.89 15.63
CA THR A 219 -11.06 19.30 16.75
C THR A 219 -11.81 20.59 16.48
N ARG A 220 -11.39 21.33 15.42
CA ARG A 220 -12.09 22.49 14.85
C ARG A 220 -12.17 22.34 13.35
N LEU A 221 -13.38 22.31 12.81
CA LEU A 221 -13.64 22.08 11.39
C LEU A 221 -14.23 23.33 10.74
N TYR A 222 -13.52 23.87 9.74
CA TYR A 222 -14.01 24.87 8.81
C TYR A 222 -14.70 24.20 7.65
N MET A 223 -15.88 24.67 7.27
CA MET A 223 -16.68 24.08 6.20
C MET A 223 -16.96 25.11 5.13
N TYR A 224 -16.75 24.69 3.89
CA TYR A 224 -17.03 25.50 2.70
C TYR A 224 -18.03 24.75 1.81
N GLY A 225 -19.21 25.33 1.60
CA GLY A 225 -20.22 24.84 0.68
C GLY A 225 -20.06 25.43 -0.72
N LYS A 226 -21.13 25.34 -1.52
CA LYS A 226 -21.16 25.88 -2.87
C LYS A 226 -20.87 27.39 -2.87
N ASP A 227 -20.05 27.83 -3.84
CA ASP A 227 -19.67 29.24 -4.02
C ASP A 227 -19.05 29.87 -2.73
N ASP A 228 -18.20 29.09 -2.04
CA ASP A 228 -17.57 29.47 -0.77
C ASP A 228 -18.54 29.76 0.38
N LEU A 229 -19.74 29.17 0.31
CA LEU A 229 -20.73 29.25 1.37
C LEU A 229 -20.14 28.81 2.70
N THR A 230 -20.30 29.60 3.77
CA THR A 230 -19.93 29.24 5.13
C THR A 230 -21.14 29.11 6.04
N ILE A 231 -20.97 28.48 7.18
CA ILE A 231 -22.02 28.35 8.20
C ILE A 231 -22.18 29.58 9.09
N SER A 232 -21.45 30.65 8.83
CA SER A 232 -21.42 31.84 9.71
C SER A 232 -22.80 32.40 10.01
N SER A 233 -23.72 32.43 9.04
CA SER A 233 -25.10 32.93 9.16
C SER A 233 -25.95 32.15 10.17
N VAL A 234 -25.70 30.86 10.33
CA VAL A 234 -26.47 29.93 11.19
C VAL A 234 -25.66 29.46 12.40
N ASN A 235 -24.45 29.98 12.60
CA ASN A 235 -23.53 29.56 13.66
C ASN A 235 -22.96 30.71 14.51
N GLY A 236 -23.77 31.75 14.71
CA GLY A 236 -23.38 32.90 15.55
C GLY A 236 -22.15 33.66 15.03
N GLY A 237 -22.02 33.76 13.70
CA GLY A 237 -20.92 34.46 13.02
C GLY A 237 -19.63 33.65 12.88
N LYS A 238 -19.58 32.41 13.38
CA LYS A 238 -18.39 31.55 13.29
C LYS A 238 -18.45 30.67 12.04
N PRO A 239 -17.40 30.64 11.20
CA PRO A 239 -17.34 29.80 10.01
C PRO A 239 -16.90 28.35 10.30
N TYR A 240 -16.81 27.95 11.55
CA TYR A 240 -16.32 26.65 11.99
C TYR A 240 -17.18 26.06 13.11
N ILE A 241 -17.04 24.78 13.32
CA ILE A 241 -17.57 24.04 14.46
C ILE A 241 -16.45 23.45 15.31
N ASP A 242 -16.71 23.32 16.60
CA ASP A 242 -15.78 22.77 17.59
C ASP A 242 -16.30 21.42 18.15
N SER A 243 -15.42 20.46 18.32
CA SER A 243 -15.63 19.36 19.24
C SER A 243 -15.06 19.74 20.60
N LYS A 244 -15.93 20.02 21.60
CA LYS A 244 -15.50 20.36 22.94
C LYS A 244 -14.67 19.25 23.59
N GLU A 245 -15.13 18.00 23.46
CA GLU A 245 -14.43 16.81 23.94
C GLU A 245 -13.05 16.65 23.29
N GLY A 246 -13.00 16.84 21.97
CA GLY A 246 -11.75 16.77 21.21
C GLY A 246 -10.76 17.85 21.63
N ILE A 247 -11.23 19.10 21.79
CA ILE A 247 -10.38 20.23 22.19
C ILE A 247 -9.85 20.04 23.62
N GLU A 248 -10.68 19.58 24.53
CA GLU A 248 -10.28 19.34 25.94
C GLU A 248 -9.16 18.29 25.99
N LYS A 249 -9.23 17.26 25.16
CA LYS A 249 -8.30 16.14 25.17
C LYS A 249 -7.04 16.36 24.34
N TYR A 250 -7.15 17.02 23.18
CA TYR A 250 -6.09 17.10 22.18
C TYR A 250 -5.70 18.53 21.82
N GLY A 251 -6.33 19.54 22.41
CA GLY A 251 -6.17 20.93 22.03
C GLY A 251 -6.88 21.27 20.72
N ILE A 252 -6.69 22.50 20.24
CA ILE A 252 -7.27 22.95 18.97
C ILE A 252 -6.42 22.41 17.84
N ARG A 253 -7.04 21.60 16.97
CA ARG A 253 -6.49 21.10 15.73
C ARG A 253 -7.46 21.45 14.61
N GLU A 254 -7.03 22.35 13.77
CA GLU A 254 -7.87 22.95 12.73
C GLU A 254 -7.71 22.22 11.40
N ALA A 255 -8.81 21.99 10.72
CA ALA A 255 -8.84 21.57 9.32
C ALA A 255 -9.99 22.26 8.61
N TYR A 256 -9.94 22.29 7.28
CA TYR A 256 -11.04 22.68 6.42
C TYR A 256 -11.51 21.52 5.56
N ARG A 257 -12.80 21.52 5.24
CA ARG A 257 -13.41 20.56 4.30
C ARG A 257 -14.25 21.33 3.29
N ASP A 258 -14.15 20.89 2.05
CA ASP A 258 -14.97 21.37 0.93
C ASP A 258 -16.17 20.44 0.76
N TYR A 259 -17.35 21.03 0.96
CA TYR A 259 -18.64 20.41 0.81
C TYR A 259 -19.45 21.15 -0.28
N SER A 260 -18.83 21.38 -1.44
CA SER A 260 -19.38 22.19 -2.54
C SER A 260 -20.74 21.74 -3.09
N ASP A 261 -21.22 20.56 -2.71
CA ASP A 261 -22.55 20.06 -3.05
C ASP A 261 -23.67 20.67 -2.18
N TYR A 262 -23.31 21.33 -1.07
CA TYR A 262 -24.26 21.95 -0.17
C TYR A 262 -24.39 23.45 -0.46
N ASP A 263 -25.60 23.88 -0.83
CA ASP A 263 -25.98 25.27 -1.10
C ASP A 263 -26.79 25.91 0.04
N ASP A 264 -27.01 25.19 1.12
CA ASP A 264 -27.78 25.59 2.31
C ASP A 264 -26.88 25.56 3.55
N PRO A 265 -26.72 26.68 4.29
CA PRO A 265 -25.82 26.74 5.43
C PRO A 265 -26.26 25.88 6.63
N GLU A 266 -27.56 25.59 6.79
CA GLU A 266 -28.05 24.72 7.87
C GLU A 266 -27.72 23.25 7.57
N LYS A 267 -27.92 22.81 6.32
CA LYS A 267 -27.54 21.48 5.87
C LYS A 267 -26.02 21.28 5.94
N LEU A 268 -25.27 22.29 5.49
CA LEU A 268 -23.81 22.30 5.58
C LEU A 268 -23.33 22.13 7.03
N LYS A 269 -23.95 22.87 7.95
CA LYS A 269 -23.65 22.78 9.39
C LYS A 269 -23.97 21.39 9.93
N ALA A 270 -25.17 20.88 9.68
CA ALA A 270 -25.60 19.57 10.16
C ALA A 270 -24.68 18.45 9.69
N PHE A 271 -24.26 18.50 8.41
CA PHE A 271 -23.33 17.52 7.86
C PHE A 271 -21.93 17.63 8.48
N GLY A 272 -21.40 18.84 8.62
CA GLY A 272 -20.11 19.05 9.25
C GLY A 272 -20.09 18.65 10.74
N GLU A 273 -21.19 18.87 11.48
CA GLU A 273 -21.33 18.38 12.84
C GLU A 273 -21.33 16.85 12.90
N TRP A 274 -22.00 16.19 11.96
CA TRP A 274 -21.99 14.74 11.85
C TRP A 274 -20.59 14.20 11.47
N ASP A 275 -19.91 14.85 10.53
CA ASP A 275 -18.56 14.45 10.10
C ASP A 275 -17.54 14.62 11.23
N LEU A 276 -17.62 15.75 11.97
CA LEU A 276 -16.70 16.03 13.07
C LEU A 276 -16.92 15.10 14.28
N LYS A 277 -18.18 14.93 14.71
CA LYS A 277 -18.52 14.32 16.02
C LYS A 277 -19.83 13.54 16.06
N GLY A 278 -20.45 13.23 14.93
CA GLY A 278 -21.75 12.57 14.84
C GLY A 278 -21.78 11.20 15.53
N GLU A 279 -22.87 10.94 16.28
CA GLU A 279 -23.12 9.61 16.84
C GLU A 279 -23.36 8.61 15.71
N GLY A 280 -22.75 7.44 15.77
CA GLY A 280 -22.84 6.42 14.73
C GLY A 280 -21.95 6.67 13.51
N ASN A 281 -21.21 7.78 13.45
CA ASN A 281 -20.18 7.99 12.45
C ASN A 281 -18.88 7.28 12.87
N ASP A 282 -18.56 6.20 12.18
CA ASP A 282 -17.33 5.43 12.41
C ASP A 282 -16.07 6.25 12.02
N PHE A 283 -16.23 7.36 11.28
CA PHE A 283 -15.15 8.19 10.75
C PHE A 283 -15.03 9.57 11.39
N ARG A 284 -15.51 9.72 12.61
CA ARG A 284 -15.43 11.00 13.32
C ARG A 284 -14.02 11.58 13.30
N LEU A 285 -13.93 12.85 12.91
CA LEU A 285 -12.65 13.56 12.80
C LEU A 285 -12.05 13.95 14.15
N ASP A 286 -12.87 14.06 15.21
CA ASP A 286 -12.45 14.53 16.52
C ASP A 286 -11.78 13.44 17.40
N ARG A 287 -11.52 12.29 16.84
CA ARG A 287 -10.84 11.16 17.50
C ARG A 287 -9.66 10.67 16.66
N PRO A 288 -8.58 10.21 17.32
CA PRO A 288 -7.53 9.49 16.61
C PRO A 288 -8.10 8.30 15.84
N GLN A 289 -7.62 8.09 14.63
CA GLN A 289 -7.91 6.86 13.91
C GLN A 289 -7.33 5.68 14.67
N LEU A 290 -8.18 4.72 14.98
CA LEU A 290 -7.82 3.52 15.70
C LEU A 290 -7.85 2.34 14.74
N THR A 291 -6.71 1.68 14.56
CA THR A 291 -6.59 0.43 13.81
C THR A 291 -6.08 -0.66 14.74
N ILE A 292 -6.82 -1.73 14.82
CA ILE A 292 -6.48 -2.90 15.60
C ILE A 292 -6.33 -4.07 14.65
N THR A 293 -5.19 -4.73 14.66
CA THR A 293 -4.93 -5.93 13.86
C THR A 293 -4.61 -7.11 14.75
N GLY A 294 -5.03 -8.29 14.35
CA GLY A 294 -4.70 -9.49 15.11
C GLY A 294 -5.23 -10.78 14.49
N ASP A 295 -4.65 -11.89 14.92
CA ASP A 295 -5.11 -13.22 14.55
C ASP A 295 -6.07 -13.73 15.62
N VAL A 296 -7.21 -14.25 15.17
CA VAL A 296 -8.33 -14.63 16.03
C VAL A 296 -8.54 -16.12 15.98
N VAL A 297 -8.66 -16.76 17.15
CA VAL A 297 -9.11 -18.16 17.24
C VAL A 297 -10.61 -18.20 17.01
N ASP A 298 -11.02 -18.85 15.93
CA ASP A 298 -12.43 -19.03 15.60
C ASP A 298 -13.09 -20.03 16.55
N LEU A 299 -13.62 -19.51 17.65
CA LEU A 299 -14.30 -20.31 18.67
C LEU A 299 -15.64 -20.88 18.19
N SER A 300 -16.22 -20.38 17.11
CA SER A 300 -17.48 -20.92 16.55
C SER A 300 -17.33 -22.36 16.03
N LYS A 301 -16.09 -22.78 15.73
CA LYS A 301 -15.75 -24.16 15.35
C LYS A 301 -15.79 -25.16 16.53
N LEU A 302 -15.83 -24.65 17.75
CA LEU A 302 -15.92 -25.47 18.95
C LEU A 302 -17.41 -25.66 19.36
N ALA A 303 -17.87 -26.89 19.53
CA ALA A 303 -19.26 -27.20 19.80
C ALA A 303 -19.83 -26.51 21.06
N GLU A 304 -18.97 -26.13 22.00
CA GLU A 304 -19.34 -25.47 23.26
C GLU A 304 -19.73 -24.00 23.10
N TYR A 305 -19.24 -23.32 22.01
CA TYR A 305 -19.40 -21.87 21.85
C TYR A 305 -20.41 -21.48 20.78
N GLY A 306 -20.78 -22.41 19.89
CA GLY A 306 -21.80 -22.21 18.87
C GLY A 306 -21.59 -20.95 18.01
N ASP A 307 -22.65 -20.46 17.39
CA ASP A 307 -22.62 -19.29 16.51
C ASP A 307 -22.35 -17.95 17.23
N PHE A 308 -22.39 -17.93 18.56
CA PHE A 308 -22.19 -16.69 19.34
C PHE A 308 -20.81 -16.04 19.10
N TYR A 309 -19.79 -16.86 18.87
CA TYR A 309 -18.43 -16.35 18.58
C TYR A 309 -18.10 -16.28 17.09
N LYS A 310 -19.08 -16.53 16.23
CA LYS A 310 -18.89 -16.34 14.80
C LYS A 310 -18.74 -14.85 14.51
N ILE A 311 -17.65 -14.50 13.88
CA ILE A 311 -17.35 -13.15 13.43
C ILE A 311 -17.52 -13.06 11.92
N ALA A 312 -17.99 -11.93 11.46
CA ALA A 312 -18.14 -11.62 10.05
C ALA A 312 -17.66 -10.19 9.74
N LEU A 313 -17.42 -9.93 8.48
CA LEU A 313 -17.11 -8.58 8.01
C LEU A 313 -18.21 -7.60 8.44
N GLY A 314 -17.82 -6.45 8.95
CA GLY A 314 -18.73 -5.40 9.41
C GLY A 314 -19.26 -5.57 10.83
N ASP A 315 -19.07 -6.72 11.48
CA ASP A 315 -19.51 -6.92 12.86
C ASP A 315 -18.79 -5.97 13.83
N THR A 316 -19.55 -5.48 14.79
CA THR A 316 -18.99 -4.76 15.93
C THR A 316 -18.48 -5.75 16.97
N VAL A 317 -17.24 -5.56 17.38
CA VAL A 317 -16.56 -6.40 18.38
C VAL A 317 -15.99 -5.53 19.50
N HIS A 318 -15.83 -6.15 20.66
CA HIS A 318 -15.32 -5.53 21.88
C HIS A 318 -13.89 -6.05 22.13
N VAL A 319 -12.89 -5.27 21.72
CA VAL A 319 -11.47 -5.65 21.85
C VAL A 319 -10.90 -5.10 23.13
N PHE A 320 -10.26 -5.96 23.92
CA PHE A 320 -9.64 -5.58 25.19
C PHE A 320 -8.11 -5.50 25.02
N GLU A 321 -7.60 -4.27 25.09
CA GLU A 321 -6.20 -3.95 25.25
C GLU A 321 -5.95 -3.76 26.75
N ASP A 322 -5.44 -4.80 27.40
CA ASP A 322 -5.37 -4.88 28.88
C ASP A 322 -6.75 -4.63 29.53
N ASN A 323 -6.94 -3.47 30.17
CA ASN A 323 -8.19 -3.06 30.80
C ASN A 323 -8.98 -2.02 29.98
N ILE A 324 -8.51 -1.68 28.78
CA ILE A 324 -9.17 -0.72 27.91
C ILE A 324 -10.03 -1.49 26.90
N GLU A 325 -11.31 -1.20 26.89
CA GLU A 325 -12.25 -1.75 25.91
C GLU A 325 -12.35 -0.83 24.69
N HIS A 326 -12.15 -1.41 23.51
CA HIS A 326 -12.37 -0.75 22.23
C HIS A 326 -13.56 -1.42 21.54
N LYS A 327 -14.68 -0.71 21.47
CA LYS A 327 -15.85 -1.14 20.71
C LYS A 327 -15.71 -0.63 19.28
N GLN A 328 -15.38 -1.53 18.35
CA GLN A 328 -15.05 -1.20 16.96
C GLN A 328 -15.57 -2.25 16.00
N ARG A 329 -15.56 -1.93 14.69
CA ARG A 329 -16.00 -2.83 13.63
C ARG A 329 -14.85 -3.63 13.03
N ILE A 330 -15.15 -4.85 12.55
CA ILE A 330 -14.25 -5.60 11.65
C ILE A 330 -14.36 -4.96 10.27
N VAL A 331 -13.28 -4.36 9.80
CA VAL A 331 -13.23 -3.64 8.51
C VAL A 331 -12.62 -4.47 7.39
N SER A 332 -11.75 -5.42 7.74
CA SER A 332 -11.30 -6.45 6.81
C SER A 332 -10.89 -7.72 7.54
N MET A 333 -10.92 -8.83 6.82
CA MET A 333 -10.49 -10.12 7.35
C MET A 333 -9.89 -11.00 6.26
N THR A 334 -8.91 -11.81 6.67
CA THR A 334 -8.37 -12.89 5.85
C THR A 334 -8.58 -14.19 6.58
N TYR A 335 -9.23 -15.15 5.95
CA TYR A 335 -9.46 -16.45 6.54
C TYR A 335 -9.04 -17.59 5.60
N TYR A 336 -8.89 -18.78 6.15
CA TYR A 336 -8.27 -19.91 5.48
C TYR A 336 -9.20 -21.14 5.56
N PRO A 337 -10.17 -21.28 4.64
CA PRO A 337 -11.28 -22.26 4.76
C PRO A 337 -10.83 -23.71 4.84
N TYR A 338 -9.66 -24.03 4.27
CA TYR A 338 -9.15 -25.38 4.15
C TYR A 338 -7.82 -25.58 4.91
N SER A 339 -7.56 -24.75 5.90
CA SER A 339 -6.34 -24.78 6.71
C SER A 339 -6.67 -24.59 8.19
N ALA A 340 -5.79 -25.08 9.06
CA ALA A 340 -5.84 -24.80 10.48
C ALA A 340 -5.29 -23.41 10.85
N LYS A 341 -4.84 -22.63 9.85
CA LYS A 341 -4.34 -21.28 10.07
C LYS A 341 -5.47 -20.38 10.58
N GLN A 342 -5.17 -19.59 11.59
CA GLN A 342 -6.14 -18.69 12.21
C GLN A 342 -6.47 -17.53 11.28
N PRO A 343 -7.73 -17.05 11.28
CA PRO A 343 -8.12 -15.82 10.60
C PRO A 343 -7.36 -14.60 11.15
N SER A 344 -7.00 -13.72 10.28
CA SER A 344 -6.45 -12.39 10.63
C SER A 344 -7.54 -11.34 10.39
N VAL A 345 -7.72 -10.43 11.33
CA VAL A 345 -8.72 -9.37 11.26
C VAL A 345 -8.09 -7.99 11.42
N THR A 346 -8.66 -7.02 10.70
CA THR A 346 -8.45 -5.60 10.94
C THR A 346 -9.73 -5.01 11.48
N ILE A 347 -9.62 -4.36 12.62
CA ILE A 347 -10.73 -3.81 13.40
C ILE A 347 -10.48 -2.32 13.58
N GLY A 348 -11.50 -1.51 13.42
CA GLY A 348 -11.37 -0.06 13.58
C GLY A 348 -12.08 0.70 12.49
N GLN A 349 -11.55 1.84 12.16
CA GLN A 349 -12.04 2.63 11.03
C GLN A 349 -11.39 2.08 9.75
N PRO A 350 -12.14 1.93 8.63
CA PRO A 350 -11.53 1.68 7.35
C PRO A 350 -10.54 2.81 7.07
N THR A 351 -9.29 2.47 6.92
CA THR A 351 -8.25 3.49 6.71
C THR A 351 -8.51 4.19 5.38
N LEU A 352 -8.50 5.52 5.38
CA LEU A 352 -8.42 6.38 4.19
C LEU A 352 -7.18 6.06 3.30
N ALA A 353 -6.36 5.12 3.74
CA ALA A 353 -5.17 4.63 3.06
C ALA A 353 -5.47 3.73 1.86
N ASN A 354 -6.73 3.40 1.61
CA ASN A 354 -7.11 2.62 0.45
C ASN A 354 -6.78 3.40 -0.83
N ALA A 355 -5.99 2.82 -1.72
CA ALA A 355 -5.62 3.42 -3.00
C ALA A 355 -6.87 3.85 -3.80
N TYR A 356 -7.98 3.13 -3.62
CA TYR A 356 -9.28 3.41 -4.23
C TYR A 356 -9.91 4.69 -3.66
N TYR A 357 -9.93 4.89 -2.34
CA TYR A 357 -10.45 6.11 -1.72
C TYR A 357 -9.59 7.33 -2.10
N ARG A 358 -8.28 7.18 -2.17
CA ARG A 358 -7.38 8.24 -2.66
C ARG A 358 -7.65 8.55 -4.14
N ALA A 359 -7.85 7.54 -4.98
CA ALA A 359 -8.20 7.72 -6.39
C ALA A 359 -9.59 8.35 -6.53
N TRP A 360 -10.56 7.95 -5.72
CA TRP A 360 -11.88 8.52 -5.64
C TRP A 360 -11.85 9.98 -5.14
N TYR A 361 -11.14 10.26 -4.03
CA TYR A 361 -10.97 11.62 -3.50
C TYR A 361 -10.26 12.52 -4.51
N MET A 362 -9.22 12.03 -5.17
CA MET A 362 -8.56 12.74 -6.27
C MET A 362 -9.49 12.94 -7.47
N GLY A 363 -10.32 11.95 -7.78
CA GLY A 363 -11.35 12.06 -8.80
C GLY A 363 -12.43 13.10 -8.45
N LYS A 364 -12.86 13.16 -7.19
CA LYS A 364 -13.77 14.18 -6.67
C LYS A 364 -13.13 15.57 -6.70
N LEU A 365 -11.88 15.69 -6.29
CA LEU A 365 -11.09 16.93 -6.35
C LEU A 365 -10.96 17.42 -7.80
N ILE A 366 -10.68 16.53 -8.74
CA ILE A 366 -10.60 16.84 -10.17
C ILE A 366 -11.98 17.27 -10.71
N LYS A 367 -13.07 16.56 -10.36
CA LYS A 367 -14.45 16.93 -10.75
C LYS A 367 -14.84 18.29 -10.14
N THR A 368 -14.48 18.57 -8.90
CA THR A 368 -14.74 19.85 -8.23
C THR A 368 -13.96 20.98 -8.88
N ILE A 369 -12.68 20.77 -9.21
CA ILE A 369 -11.88 21.71 -9.99
C ILE A 369 -12.48 21.93 -11.37
N GLN A 370 -12.99 20.88 -12.02
CA GLN A 370 -13.66 20.95 -13.33
C GLN A 370 -14.99 21.69 -13.26
N LYS A 371 -15.79 21.52 -12.19
CA LYS A 371 -17.11 22.17 -12.00
C LYS A 371 -16.97 23.66 -11.66
N ASN A 372 -15.96 24.02 -10.88
CA ASN A 372 -15.72 25.39 -10.44
C ASN A 372 -15.01 26.28 -11.47
N SER A 373 -14.43 25.70 -12.51
CA SER A 373 -13.90 26.48 -13.62
C SER A 373 -14.95 26.54 -14.73
N GLY A 374 -15.65 27.66 -14.88
CA GLY A 374 -16.46 27.95 -16.08
C GLY A 374 -15.66 27.94 -17.39
N ARG A 375 -14.43 27.43 -17.35
CA ARG A 375 -13.48 27.13 -18.42
C ARG A 375 -13.23 25.63 -18.59
N ALA A 376 -13.97 24.76 -17.89
CA ALA A 376 -13.74 23.32 -17.81
C ALA A 376 -13.71 22.59 -19.17
N ASN A 377 -14.39 23.08 -20.18
CA ASN A 377 -14.37 22.44 -21.50
C ASN A 377 -13.07 22.66 -22.30
N LYS A 378 -12.20 23.58 -21.89
CA LYS A 378 -10.86 23.75 -22.47
C LYS A 378 -9.76 23.03 -21.70
N LEU A 379 -10.00 22.67 -20.43
CA LEU A 379 -9.02 22.00 -19.57
C LEU A 379 -9.06 20.47 -19.68
N LYS A 380 -10.10 19.88 -20.27
CA LYS A 380 -10.26 18.43 -20.40
C LYS A 380 -9.17 17.72 -21.22
N THR A 381 -8.45 18.48 -22.04
CA THR A 381 -7.37 17.93 -22.89
C THR A 381 -5.97 18.45 -22.53
N SER A 382 -5.87 19.52 -21.75
CA SER A 382 -4.59 20.18 -21.52
C SER A 382 -3.87 19.79 -20.24
N TYR A 383 -4.53 19.11 -19.30
CA TYR A 383 -3.85 18.65 -18.07
C TYR A 383 -3.14 17.31 -18.22
N PHE A 384 -3.47 16.53 -19.25
CA PHE A 384 -2.81 15.24 -19.52
C PHE A 384 -2.23 15.12 -20.92
N HIS A 385 -2.55 16.03 -21.85
CA HIS A 385 -2.11 15.94 -23.26
C HIS A 385 -1.83 17.30 -23.88
N GLY A 386 -1.45 18.27 -23.15
CA GLY A 386 -1.15 19.56 -23.72
C GLY A 386 -0.07 20.23 -22.95
N THR A 387 0.80 20.85 -23.69
CA THR A 387 1.58 21.96 -23.22
C THR A 387 0.68 22.77 -22.30
N VAL A 388 0.81 22.60 -20.98
CA VAL A 388 0.62 23.76 -20.15
C VAL A 388 1.70 24.69 -20.64
N ASN A 389 1.35 25.44 -21.68
CA ASN A 389 2.17 26.52 -22.13
C ASN A 389 2.07 27.52 -21.00
N SER A 390 2.89 27.30 -19.98
CA SER A 390 2.95 28.03 -18.74
C SER A 390 3.45 29.44 -18.92
N THR A 391 3.61 29.88 -20.18
CA THR A 391 3.81 31.28 -20.49
C THR A 391 2.66 32.17 -20.03
N GLN A 392 1.49 31.61 -19.66
CA GLN A 392 0.36 32.39 -19.17
C GLN A 392 0.07 32.28 -17.65
N ASN A 393 0.50 31.21 -16.98
CA ASN A 393 0.48 31.09 -15.52
C ASN A 393 1.48 30.00 -15.08
N PRO A 394 2.77 30.29 -15.05
CA PRO A 394 3.72 29.43 -14.37
C PRO A 394 3.37 29.44 -12.88
N VAL A 395 3.45 28.27 -12.22
CA VAL A 395 3.55 28.26 -10.76
C VAL A 395 4.91 28.86 -10.43
N GLU A 396 4.98 30.16 -10.40
CA GLU A 396 6.16 30.90 -9.98
C GLU A 396 6.13 31.03 -8.46
N SER A 397 6.95 30.25 -7.78
CA SER A 397 7.49 30.68 -6.49
C SER A 397 8.79 31.43 -6.80
N ASP A 398 9.02 32.57 -6.16
CA ASP A 398 10.18 33.43 -6.26
C ASP A 398 11.48 32.79 -6.77
N ASN A 399 11.61 32.52 -8.07
CA ASN A 399 12.79 31.99 -8.76
C ASN A 399 12.79 30.53 -9.24
N LYS A 400 11.66 29.83 -9.34
CA LYS A 400 11.64 28.42 -9.85
C LYS A 400 10.42 28.21 -10.75
N LYS A 401 10.59 27.47 -11.85
CA LYS A 401 9.51 27.13 -12.78
C LYS A 401 9.29 25.63 -12.81
N LEU A 402 8.03 25.22 -12.60
CA LEU A 402 7.55 23.89 -12.91
C LEU A 402 6.89 23.92 -14.28
N LEU A 403 7.39 23.13 -15.21
CA LEU A 403 6.97 23.13 -16.60
C LEU A 403 6.51 21.72 -17.01
N LEU A 404 5.39 21.65 -17.73
CA LEU A 404 4.91 20.44 -18.39
C LEU A 404 5.00 20.68 -19.90
N ASP A 405 5.74 19.82 -20.59
CA ASP A 405 5.91 19.87 -22.04
C ASP A 405 5.60 18.48 -22.60
N GLY A 406 4.39 18.32 -23.12
CA GLY A 406 3.88 17.03 -23.53
C GLY A 406 3.81 16.04 -22.36
N ASP A 407 4.50 14.92 -22.49
CA ASP A 407 4.58 13.85 -21.48
C ASP A 407 5.75 14.05 -20.50
N LEU A 408 6.43 15.21 -20.53
CA LEU A 408 7.59 15.49 -19.70
C LEU A 408 7.30 16.61 -18.69
N LEU A 409 7.43 16.29 -17.42
CA LEU A 409 7.46 17.23 -16.31
C LEU A 409 8.91 17.65 -16.05
N TYR A 410 9.22 18.94 -16.03
CA TYR A 410 10.54 19.39 -15.67
C TYR A 410 10.54 20.66 -14.79
N ILE A 411 11.60 20.81 -14.03
CA ILE A 411 11.81 21.97 -13.16
C ILE A 411 13.07 22.71 -13.61
N GLU A 412 12.93 24.01 -13.79
CA GLU A 412 14.04 24.93 -14.07
C GLU A 412 14.32 25.85 -12.88
N ASP A 413 15.57 26.23 -12.72
CA ASP A 413 15.95 27.26 -11.76
C ASP A 413 15.74 28.68 -12.37
N ASN A 414 16.00 29.69 -11.56
CA ASN A 414 15.87 31.11 -11.96
C ASN A 414 16.77 31.56 -13.13
N LYS A 415 17.69 30.71 -13.60
CA LYS A 415 18.55 30.93 -14.74
C LYS A 415 18.14 30.15 -15.98
N GLY A 416 16.95 29.49 -15.93
CA GLY A 416 16.43 28.65 -17.01
C GLY A 416 17.16 27.33 -17.18
N ARG A 417 17.92 26.88 -16.16
CA ARG A 417 18.66 25.63 -16.22
C ARG A 417 17.81 24.50 -15.66
N ARG A 418 17.75 23.36 -16.35
CA ARG A 418 17.03 22.19 -15.90
C ARG A 418 17.61 21.61 -14.62
N ARG A 419 16.72 21.20 -13.70
CA ARG A 419 17.06 20.57 -12.43
C ARG A 419 16.47 19.19 -12.30
N ILE A 420 15.28 18.98 -12.83
CA ILE A 420 14.55 17.71 -12.79
C ILE A 420 13.90 17.49 -14.15
N ASN A 421 13.95 16.26 -14.65
CA ASN A 421 13.10 15.73 -15.71
C ASN A 421 12.37 14.48 -15.18
N LEU A 422 11.08 14.38 -15.44
CA LEU A 422 10.26 13.22 -15.12
C LEU A 422 9.21 13.02 -16.21
N GLY A 423 9.23 11.89 -16.88
CA GLY A 423 8.26 11.55 -17.91
C GLY A 423 8.89 11.03 -19.18
N ASN A 424 8.19 11.16 -20.31
CA ASN A 424 8.65 10.66 -21.59
C ASN A 424 9.49 11.74 -22.31
N MET A 425 10.70 11.37 -22.68
CA MET A 425 11.59 12.16 -23.50
C MET A 425 12.14 11.31 -24.65
N ASP A 426 11.85 11.72 -25.88
CA ASP A 426 12.24 10.98 -27.11
C ASP A 426 11.76 9.51 -27.13
N GLY A 427 10.53 9.26 -26.63
CA GLY A 427 9.93 7.92 -26.60
C GLY A 427 10.40 7.04 -25.44
N LYS A 428 11.16 7.58 -24.49
CA LYS A 428 11.67 6.85 -23.32
C LYS A 428 11.25 7.52 -22.02
N PHE A 429 10.79 6.72 -21.05
CA PHE A 429 10.53 7.25 -19.71
C PHE A 429 11.84 7.55 -18.99
N VAL A 430 11.97 8.78 -18.48
CA VAL A 430 13.16 9.23 -17.76
C VAL A 430 12.80 9.84 -16.41
N PHE A 431 13.66 9.60 -15.42
CA PHE A 431 13.75 10.40 -14.20
C PHE A 431 15.19 10.86 -14.06
N GLU A 432 15.41 12.17 -14.13
CA GLU A 432 16.75 12.75 -14.15
C GLU A 432 16.85 13.95 -13.21
N LEU A 433 17.94 14.01 -12.46
CA LEU A 433 18.32 15.16 -11.66
C LEU A 433 19.62 15.78 -12.21
N PHE A 434 19.69 17.10 -12.18
CA PHE A 434 20.81 17.85 -12.73
C PHE A 434 21.49 18.74 -11.68
N ASN A 435 22.79 18.82 -11.71
CA ASN A 435 23.56 19.74 -10.89
C ASN A 435 23.53 21.16 -11.46
N GLN A 436 24.24 22.10 -10.79
CA GLN A 436 24.33 23.51 -11.22
C GLN A 436 24.99 23.71 -12.59
N LEU A 437 25.71 22.74 -13.10
CA LEU A 437 26.38 22.76 -14.41
C LEU A 437 25.58 21.97 -15.45
N GLU A 438 24.29 21.68 -15.20
CA GLU A 438 23.39 20.93 -16.08
C GLU A 438 23.90 19.52 -16.42
N LYS A 439 24.77 18.95 -15.58
CA LYS A 439 25.17 17.54 -15.70
C LYS A 439 24.21 16.65 -14.94
N LYS A 440 23.80 15.55 -15.56
CA LYS A 440 22.94 14.53 -14.92
C LYS A 440 23.67 13.93 -13.74
N THR A 441 23.08 14.02 -12.56
CA THR A 441 23.63 13.44 -11.31
C THR A 441 22.91 12.18 -10.89
N ILE A 442 21.60 12.10 -11.17
CA ILE A 442 20.81 10.88 -10.99
C ILE A 442 20.03 10.66 -12.29
N LYS A 443 20.01 9.42 -12.75
CA LYS A 443 19.22 8.99 -13.91
C LYS A 443 18.61 7.63 -13.60
N MET A 444 17.31 7.47 -13.87
CA MET A 444 16.64 6.18 -13.97
C MET A 444 16.24 5.97 -15.42
N ASP A 445 16.59 4.83 -15.98
CA ASP A 445 16.24 4.46 -17.34
C ASP A 445 14.92 3.64 -17.39
N GLU A 446 14.49 3.31 -18.61
CA GLU A 446 13.26 2.54 -18.87
C GLU A 446 13.26 1.12 -18.29
N ASP A 447 14.43 0.54 -18.04
CA ASP A 447 14.60 -0.77 -17.43
C ASP A 447 14.60 -0.70 -15.88
N GLY A 448 14.48 0.51 -15.30
CA GLY A 448 14.51 0.75 -13.87
C GLY A 448 15.92 0.81 -13.26
N ASN A 449 16.98 0.85 -14.07
CA ASN A 449 18.34 1.00 -13.56
C ASN A 449 18.56 2.44 -13.10
N VAL A 450 19.11 2.61 -11.89
CA VAL A 450 19.45 3.90 -11.33
C VAL A 450 20.95 4.14 -11.44
N THR A 451 21.35 5.19 -12.17
CA THR A 451 22.73 5.64 -12.25
C THR A 451 22.89 6.92 -11.42
N ILE A 452 23.85 6.92 -10.50
CA ILE A 452 24.24 8.09 -9.71
C ILE A 452 25.64 8.52 -10.16
N THR A 453 25.76 9.74 -10.66
CA THR A 453 27.04 10.33 -11.06
C THR A 453 27.49 11.30 -9.98
N GLY A 454 28.44 10.89 -9.17
CA GLY A 454 28.94 11.70 -8.05
C GLY A 454 29.13 10.86 -6.79
N ILE A 455 28.60 11.34 -5.69
CA ILE A 455 28.74 10.74 -4.37
C ILE A 455 27.35 10.35 -3.87
N PHE A 456 27.22 9.08 -3.44
CA PHE A 456 26.10 8.64 -2.64
C PHE A 456 26.57 8.51 -1.18
N ALA A 457 25.96 9.26 -0.26
CA ALA A 457 26.33 9.26 1.15
C ALA A 457 25.09 9.04 2.03
N THR A 458 25.26 8.26 3.11
CA THR A 458 24.18 7.95 4.06
C THR A 458 24.05 8.95 5.20
N GLY A 459 24.93 9.94 5.30
CA GLY A 459 24.95 10.97 6.34
C GLY A 459 25.75 12.20 5.92
N THR A 460 25.84 13.17 6.81
CA THR A 460 26.59 14.40 6.63
C THR A 460 28.08 14.22 6.96
N ASP A 461 28.89 15.23 6.65
CA ASP A 461 30.34 15.18 6.92
C ASP A 461 30.71 15.17 8.42
N THR A 462 29.74 15.46 9.28
CA THR A 462 29.87 15.48 10.74
C THR A 462 29.23 14.26 11.42
N GLU A 463 28.82 13.27 10.65
CA GLU A 463 28.18 12.06 11.16
C GLU A 463 28.93 10.81 10.66
N ALA A 464 28.78 9.71 11.39
CA ALA A 464 29.22 8.41 10.89
C ALA A 464 28.44 8.08 9.61
N ARG A 465 29.13 7.78 8.52
CA ARG A 465 28.53 7.63 7.20
C ARG A 465 29.22 6.64 6.31
N THR A 466 28.48 6.15 5.34
CA THR A 466 29.04 5.40 4.21
C THR A 466 28.92 6.24 2.95
N VAL A 467 30.00 6.34 2.20
CA VAL A 467 30.11 7.07 0.94
C VAL A 467 30.43 6.09 -0.18
N ILE A 468 29.67 6.17 -1.27
CA ILE A 468 29.96 5.46 -2.52
C ILE A 468 30.29 6.50 -3.58
N ASP A 469 31.50 6.45 -4.10
CA ASP A 469 31.96 7.37 -5.14
C ASP A 469 32.89 6.65 -6.16
N LYS A 470 33.60 7.41 -6.96
CA LYS A 470 34.56 6.85 -7.94
C LYS A 470 35.68 5.99 -7.30
N ASN A 471 35.92 6.15 -6.01
CA ASN A 471 36.97 5.41 -5.29
C ASN A 471 36.40 4.15 -4.61
N GLY A 472 35.10 3.91 -4.69
CA GLY A 472 34.44 2.72 -4.13
C GLY A 472 33.52 3.01 -2.95
N ILE A 473 33.36 2.03 -2.06
CA ILE A 473 32.54 2.13 -0.85
C ILE A 473 33.44 2.45 0.33
N GLN A 474 33.23 3.58 0.98
CA GLN A 474 34.04 4.10 2.07
C GLN A 474 33.16 4.33 3.31
N SER A 475 33.68 3.96 4.48
CA SER A 475 33.02 4.20 5.76
C SER A 475 33.85 5.14 6.62
N TYR A 476 33.20 6.12 7.23
CA TYR A 476 33.78 7.16 8.06
C TYR A 476 33.11 7.20 9.43
N ASP A 477 33.87 7.54 10.47
CA ASP A 477 33.32 7.93 11.77
C ASP A 477 32.80 9.38 11.77
N ALA A 478 32.23 9.82 12.88
CA ALA A 478 31.72 11.17 13.04
C ALA A 478 32.79 12.26 12.97
N ASP A 479 34.07 11.92 13.26
CA ASP A 479 35.20 12.82 13.14
C ASP A 479 35.76 12.89 11.72
N GLY A 480 35.14 12.22 10.76
CA GLY A 480 35.58 12.18 9.37
C GLY A 480 36.76 11.27 9.10
N LYS A 481 37.15 10.42 10.06
CA LYS A 481 38.24 9.44 9.88
C LYS A 481 37.68 8.19 9.22
N ARG A 482 38.36 7.73 8.16
CA ARG A 482 38.00 6.51 7.46
C ARG A 482 38.28 5.28 8.32
N TYR A 483 37.31 4.35 8.42
CA TYR A 483 37.49 3.07 9.10
C TYR A 483 37.24 1.86 8.19
N GLY A 484 36.69 2.04 6.99
CA GLY A 484 36.55 0.99 6.00
C GLY A 484 36.62 1.56 4.58
N LEU A 485 37.15 0.78 3.67
CA LEU A 485 37.20 1.08 2.24
C LEU A 485 37.13 -0.20 1.44
N TRP A 486 36.17 -0.29 0.57
CA TRP A 486 36.12 -1.29 -0.49
C TRP A 486 36.16 -0.55 -1.83
N CYS A 487 37.29 -0.62 -2.53
CA CYS A 487 37.47 0.17 -3.72
C CYS A 487 38.18 -0.55 -4.86
N ASN A 488 38.00 0.06 -6.06
CA ASN A 488 38.93 0.01 -7.15
C ASN A 488 39.71 1.33 -7.14
N GLU A 489 40.88 1.38 -6.57
CA GLU A 489 41.81 2.53 -6.72
C GLU A 489 42.76 2.24 -7.87
N PRO A 490 42.49 2.65 -9.11
CA PRO A 490 43.48 2.53 -10.19
C PRO A 490 44.57 3.54 -9.94
N THR A 491 45.71 3.09 -9.49
CA THR A 491 46.93 3.90 -9.41
C THR A 491 47.54 4.17 -10.76
N ASN A 492 47.10 3.41 -11.79
CA ASN A 492 47.53 3.61 -13.17
C ASN A 492 46.38 3.13 -14.11
N LYS A 493 46.21 3.77 -15.27
CA LYS A 493 45.15 3.46 -16.24
C LYS A 493 45.15 2.01 -16.75
N ASP A 494 46.27 1.33 -16.66
CA ASP A 494 46.48 -0.03 -17.15
C ASP A 494 46.37 -1.10 -16.07
N GLN A 495 46.14 -0.73 -14.80
CA GLN A 495 46.08 -1.65 -13.69
C GLN A 495 44.72 -1.59 -12.99
N ARG A 496 44.00 -2.69 -13.00
CA ARG A 496 42.73 -2.86 -12.29
C ARG A 496 43.02 -3.56 -10.96
N TYR A 497 42.88 -2.83 -9.88
CA TYR A 497 43.06 -3.36 -8.52
C TYR A 497 41.71 -3.32 -7.77
N ALA A 498 41.41 -4.39 -7.03
CA ALA A 498 40.34 -4.39 -6.06
C ALA A 498 40.94 -4.44 -4.66
N ASP A 499 40.70 -3.40 -3.88
CA ASP A 499 41.21 -3.29 -2.51
C ASP A 499 40.08 -3.29 -1.50
N PHE A 500 40.26 -4.09 -0.44
CA PHE A 500 39.49 -3.97 0.78
C PHE A 500 40.41 -3.52 1.90
N LYS A 501 40.11 -2.38 2.52
CA LYS A 501 40.94 -1.79 3.55
C LYS A 501 40.15 -1.48 4.83
N LEU A 502 40.74 -1.75 5.99
CA LEU A 502 40.20 -1.27 7.27
C LEU A 502 41.17 -0.25 7.86
N TYR A 503 40.61 0.73 8.55
CA TYR A 503 41.37 1.81 9.18
C TYR A 503 41.05 1.88 10.68
N TYR A 504 42.07 2.24 11.47
CA TYR A 504 41.91 2.59 12.88
C TYR A 504 42.61 3.92 13.15
N GLY A 505 41.88 4.89 13.69
CA GLY A 505 42.42 6.24 13.93
C GLY A 505 42.95 6.92 12.67
N GLY A 506 42.35 6.64 11.48
CA GLY A 506 42.75 7.19 10.19
C GLY A 506 43.99 6.52 9.58
N LYS A 507 44.56 5.49 10.21
CA LYS A 507 45.69 4.69 9.68
C LYS A 507 45.18 3.36 9.15
N GLU A 508 45.67 2.93 7.98
CA GLU A 508 45.37 1.62 7.41
C GLU A 508 45.97 0.53 8.34
N VAL A 509 45.14 -0.44 8.74
CA VAL A 509 45.54 -1.54 9.63
C VAL A 509 45.38 -2.90 8.97
N PHE A 510 44.52 -3.00 7.95
CA PHE A 510 44.33 -4.24 7.20
C PHE A 510 44.02 -3.91 5.73
N GLN A 511 44.63 -4.66 4.82
CA GLN A 511 44.39 -4.56 3.39
C GLN A 511 44.37 -5.95 2.77
N VAL A 512 43.35 -6.23 1.94
CA VAL A 512 43.38 -7.30 0.94
C VAL A 512 43.62 -6.65 -0.40
N TYR A 513 44.73 -6.96 -1.01
CA TYR A 513 45.16 -6.42 -2.29
C TYR A 513 45.07 -7.52 -3.35
N ASN A 514 44.40 -7.24 -4.45
CA ASN A 514 44.32 -8.16 -5.58
C ASN A 514 44.84 -7.45 -6.83
N GLY A 515 46.11 -7.61 -7.11
CA GLY A 515 46.78 -7.07 -8.29
C GLY A 515 46.78 -8.04 -9.45
N ILE A 516 47.29 -7.56 -10.61
CA ILE A 516 47.33 -8.36 -11.86
C ILE A 516 48.30 -9.56 -11.70
N SER A 517 49.35 -9.42 -10.93
CA SER A 517 50.39 -10.44 -10.74
C SER A 517 50.36 -11.17 -9.40
N GLU A 518 49.65 -10.63 -8.42
CA GLU A 518 49.61 -11.21 -7.07
C GLU A 518 48.37 -10.78 -6.27
N THR A 519 47.97 -11.67 -5.37
CA THR A 519 47.00 -11.36 -4.31
C THR A 519 47.72 -11.41 -2.98
N SER A 520 47.65 -10.34 -2.18
CA SER A 520 48.28 -10.26 -0.88
C SER A 520 47.33 -9.75 0.18
N ILE A 521 47.57 -10.18 1.44
CA ILE A 521 46.94 -9.64 2.62
C ILE A 521 48.00 -8.92 3.42
N ARG A 522 47.81 -7.62 3.68
CA ARG A 522 48.69 -6.79 4.50
C ARG A 522 48.05 -6.49 5.84
N LEU A 523 48.81 -6.67 6.90
CA LEU A 523 48.46 -6.29 8.27
C LEU A 523 49.48 -5.27 8.74
N GLN A 524 49.05 -4.08 9.14
CA GLN A 524 49.91 -3.03 9.67
C GLN A 524 49.61 -2.83 11.15
N GLY A 525 50.53 -3.14 12.02
CA GLY A 525 50.41 -2.96 13.46
C GLY A 525 51.48 -3.73 14.24
N SER A 526 51.73 -3.32 15.50
CA SER A 526 52.78 -3.90 16.33
C SER A 526 52.42 -5.26 16.95
N ASN A 527 51.16 -5.66 16.93
CA ASN A 527 50.70 -6.92 17.54
C ASN A 527 49.60 -7.55 16.68
N ILE A 528 49.89 -8.71 16.13
CA ILE A 528 48.89 -9.60 15.54
C ILE A 528 48.41 -10.52 16.65
N LEU A 529 47.27 -10.21 17.27
CA LEU A 529 46.61 -11.10 18.23
C LEU A 529 45.80 -12.13 17.48
N TYR A 530 46.28 -13.36 17.48
CA TYR A 530 45.53 -14.51 16.95
C TYR A 530 44.98 -15.30 18.13
N GLY A 531 43.64 -15.36 18.22
CA GLY A 531 42.98 -16.31 19.10
C GLY A 531 42.03 -15.72 20.12
N GLY A 532 40.74 -15.95 19.95
CA GLY A 532 39.73 -15.96 21.02
C GLY A 532 39.60 -17.38 21.58
N ASN A 533 39.22 -17.51 22.82
CA ASN A 533 38.96 -18.77 23.51
C ASN A 533 38.06 -19.72 22.67
N GLY A 534 38.62 -20.88 22.31
CA GLY A 534 37.85 -22.03 21.82
C GLY A 534 37.84 -22.29 20.32
N ALA A 535 38.65 -21.61 19.51
CA ALA A 535 38.68 -21.88 18.06
C ALA A 535 39.71 -22.97 17.71
N THR A 536 39.25 -24.03 17.08
CA THR A 536 40.08 -25.03 16.39
C THR A 536 40.70 -24.39 15.15
N HIS A 537 42.01 -24.40 15.07
CA HIS A 537 42.81 -23.69 14.08
C HIS A 537 42.95 -24.49 12.79
N GLY A 538 42.53 -23.91 11.67
CA GLY A 538 42.94 -24.38 10.36
C GLY A 538 44.38 -23.90 10.05
N VAL A 539 45.26 -24.81 9.67
CA VAL A 539 46.65 -24.51 9.36
C VAL A 539 46.74 -23.84 7.98
N GLY A 540 46.80 -22.49 7.97
CA GLY A 540 47.20 -21.72 6.80
C GLY A 540 48.70 -21.34 6.91
N LYS A 541 49.43 -21.48 5.83
CA LYS A 541 50.85 -21.04 5.79
C LYS A 541 50.86 -19.52 5.58
N TRP A 542 51.27 -18.77 6.61
CA TRP A 542 51.53 -17.33 6.50
C TRP A 542 52.96 -17.10 6.08
N VAL A 543 53.20 -16.38 5.01
CA VAL A 543 54.54 -15.97 4.56
C VAL A 543 54.66 -14.47 4.81
N PHE A 544 55.60 -14.07 5.66
CA PHE A 544 55.95 -12.67 5.88
C PHE A 544 57.10 -12.30 4.95
N GLU A 545 56.88 -11.39 4.00
CA GLU A 545 57.84 -11.00 2.96
C GLU A 545 59.17 -10.40 3.47
N GLN A 546 59.29 -10.05 4.73
CA GLN A 546 60.50 -9.47 5.32
C GLN A 546 60.91 -10.10 6.65
N GLY A 547 60.51 -11.31 6.93
CA GLY A 547 60.97 -12.03 8.10
C GLY A 547 62.43 -12.51 7.93
N ALA A 548 63.20 -12.45 9.01
CA ALA A 548 64.55 -13.01 9.01
C ALA A 548 64.50 -14.50 8.65
N SER A 549 65.43 -14.93 7.81
CA SER A 549 65.63 -16.35 7.50
C SER A 549 66.98 -16.78 8.02
N GLY A 550 67.05 -17.97 8.59
CA GLY A 550 68.29 -18.50 9.13
C GLY A 550 68.05 -19.69 10.04
N THR A 551 69.14 -20.20 10.59
CA THR A 551 69.11 -21.29 11.57
C THR A 551 69.81 -20.86 12.86
N PHE A 552 69.25 -21.28 13.97
CA PHE A 552 69.92 -21.14 15.28
C PHE A 552 69.72 -22.42 16.09
N GLN A 553 70.61 -22.65 17.06
CA GLN A 553 70.46 -23.76 17.97
C GLN A 553 69.86 -23.31 19.29
N THR A 554 68.99 -24.12 19.82
CA THR A 554 68.45 -23.95 21.16
C THR A 554 69.39 -24.48 22.20
N ALA A 555 69.21 -24.11 23.48
CA ALA A 555 70.08 -24.53 24.57
C ALA A 555 70.09 -26.06 24.79
N ASP A 556 69.08 -26.77 24.29
CA ASP A 556 69.00 -28.23 24.30
C ASP A 556 69.52 -28.88 23.02
N GLY A 557 70.20 -28.10 22.17
CA GLY A 557 70.93 -28.59 21.00
C GLY A 557 70.12 -28.82 19.75
N LYS A 558 68.87 -28.42 19.74
CA LYS A 558 68.01 -28.53 18.53
C LYS A 558 68.27 -27.39 17.56
N THR A 559 68.28 -27.72 16.31
CA THR A 559 68.35 -26.73 15.21
C THR A 559 67.01 -26.20 14.88
N VAL A 560 66.77 -24.90 15.01
CA VAL A 560 65.57 -24.22 14.59
C VAL A 560 65.82 -23.52 13.26
N THR A 561 65.08 -23.87 12.25
CA THR A 561 65.11 -23.19 10.94
C THR A 561 63.97 -22.20 10.83
N VAL A 562 64.30 -20.96 10.51
CA VAL A 562 63.38 -19.87 10.26
C VAL A 562 63.47 -19.49 8.79
N SER A 563 62.33 -19.38 8.12
CA SER A 563 62.22 -18.88 6.75
C SER A 563 61.13 -17.83 6.69
N GLY A 564 61.48 -16.63 6.23
CA GLY A 564 60.54 -15.51 6.17
C GLY A 564 59.88 -15.13 7.50
N GLY A 565 60.63 -15.25 8.62
CA GLY A 565 60.15 -14.95 9.98
C GLY A 565 59.31 -16.07 10.63
N LEU A 566 59.16 -17.20 10.00
CA LEU A 566 58.41 -18.35 10.52
C LEU A 566 59.36 -19.52 10.82
N ILE A 567 59.18 -20.19 11.96
CA ILE A 567 59.86 -21.44 12.25
C ILE A 567 59.29 -22.52 11.31
N THR A 568 60.15 -23.05 10.45
CA THR A 568 59.77 -24.06 9.45
C THR A 568 60.18 -25.47 9.85
N SER A 569 61.16 -25.61 10.71
CA SER A 569 61.51 -26.89 11.32
C SER A 569 62.26 -26.70 12.66
N ILE A 570 62.16 -27.71 13.54
CA ILE A 570 62.95 -27.88 14.74
C ILE A 570 63.46 -29.33 14.72
N SER A 571 64.70 -29.53 14.55
CA SER A 571 65.33 -30.85 14.47
C SER A 571 66.40 -31.07 15.53
#